data_e8bd6190e7835d5dc93942bcf21da2a6
#
_entry.id   e8bd6190e7835d5dc93942bcf21da2a6
#
_cell.length_a   1.000
_cell.length_b   1.000
_cell.length_c   1.000
_cell.angle_alpha   90.00
_cell.angle_beta   90.00
_cell.angle_gamma   90.00
#
_symmetry.space_group_name_H-M   'P 1'
#
loop_
_entity.id
_entity.type
_entity.pdbx_description
1 polymer ?
#
loop_
_entity_poly.entity_id
_entity_poly.type
_entity_poly.pdbx_seq_one_letter_code
_entity_poly.pdbx_strand_id
1 'polypeptide(L)'
;RDRVQSVSLPSTLTDIGAHALSDCKRLTDIAFPDGLKTIGEWALSDCEALPAVTLPAGIETIGDRAFLGCSKLASVTVPEGLTHLGTYLFVGDQALKNITLPQSMTMLDDGLFFSCGIETVTIPDGVTTIGKEAFAVSGVTGITIPAGVTTVGDEAFAGSHLTSITVPTTIRTFGKNLFKACRDLRTAVLAEGITRVSDGMFRDCTNLADVTLPQTLTA
;
A
#
# COMPACT_ATOMS: atom_id res chain seq x y z
N ARG A 1 -20.63 19.38 1.83
CA ARG A 1 -20.45 17.94 1.56
C ARG A 1 -20.75 17.07 2.78
N ASP A 2 -20.68 17.59 4.00
CA ASP A 2 -20.86 16.84 5.27
C ASP A 2 -22.24 16.16 5.47
N ARG A 3 -23.21 16.36 4.57
CA ARG A 3 -24.55 15.79 4.69
C ARG A 3 -24.85 14.67 3.69
N VAL A 4 -23.94 14.46 2.72
CA VAL A 4 -24.13 13.44 1.67
C VAL A 4 -23.95 12.06 2.30
N GLN A 5 -24.97 11.21 2.22
CA GLN A 5 -24.97 9.85 2.77
C GLN A 5 -24.89 8.78 1.68
N SER A 6 -25.46 9.07 0.51
CA SER A 6 -25.41 8.20 -0.66
C SER A 6 -25.27 9.00 -1.93
N VAL A 7 -24.66 8.40 -2.94
CA VAL A 7 -24.51 8.99 -4.26
C VAL A 7 -24.97 7.97 -5.30
N SER A 8 -25.90 8.40 -6.15
CA SER A 8 -26.31 7.63 -7.31
C SER A 8 -25.60 8.18 -8.55
N LEU A 9 -24.77 7.36 -9.17
CA LEU A 9 -24.04 7.70 -10.37
C LEU A 9 -24.81 7.19 -11.62
N PRO A 10 -24.89 7.98 -12.71
CA PRO A 10 -25.54 7.52 -13.92
C PRO A 10 -24.78 6.35 -14.55
N SER A 11 -25.50 5.40 -15.14
CA SER A 11 -24.88 4.22 -15.79
C SER A 11 -23.95 4.55 -16.97
N THR A 12 -24.07 5.76 -17.52
CA THR A 12 -23.24 6.27 -18.61
C THR A 12 -21.98 6.99 -18.16
N LEU A 13 -21.76 7.10 -16.82
CA LEU A 13 -20.58 7.80 -16.29
C LEU A 13 -19.32 6.98 -16.56
N THR A 14 -18.34 7.61 -17.17
CA THR A 14 -17.02 7.02 -17.45
C THR A 14 -15.92 7.55 -16.55
N ASP A 15 -16.07 8.75 -16.00
CA ASP A 15 -15.03 9.43 -15.24
C ASP A 15 -15.56 10.13 -14.00
N ILE A 16 -14.91 9.92 -12.87
CA ILE A 16 -15.08 10.72 -11.66
C ILE A 16 -13.89 11.66 -11.57
N GLY A 17 -14.14 12.97 -11.64
CA GLY A 17 -13.11 13.99 -11.62
C GLY A 17 -12.38 14.10 -10.28
N ALA A 18 -11.23 14.80 -10.30
CA ALA A 18 -10.47 15.07 -9.09
C ALA A 18 -11.32 15.79 -8.04
N HIS A 19 -11.18 15.38 -6.77
CA HIS A 19 -11.93 15.93 -5.61
C HIS A 19 -13.47 15.87 -5.74
N ALA A 20 -14.03 15.10 -6.66
CA ALA A 20 -15.48 15.14 -6.94
C ALA A 20 -16.36 14.86 -5.71
N LEU A 21 -15.97 13.89 -4.89
CA LEU A 21 -16.67 13.46 -3.68
C LEU A 21 -15.79 13.60 -2.42
N SER A 22 -14.69 14.34 -2.48
CA SER A 22 -13.84 14.58 -1.30
C SER A 22 -14.64 15.21 -0.15
N ASP A 23 -14.27 14.89 1.08
CA ASP A 23 -14.94 15.36 2.32
C ASP A 23 -16.42 14.98 2.44
N CYS A 24 -16.87 13.96 1.73
CA CYS A 24 -18.21 13.41 1.95
C CYS A 24 -18.19 12.49 3.19
N LYS A 25 -17.92 13.07 4.36
CA LYS A 25 -17.66 12.34 5.64
C LYS A 25 -18.78 11.39 6.08
N ARG A 26 -19.98 11.57 5.59
CA ARG A 26 -21.15 10.75 5.93
C ARG A 26 -21.57 9.80 4.81
N LEU A 27 -20.79 9.74 3.73
CA LEU A 27 -21.06 8.84 2.62
C LEU A 27 -20.88 7.40 3.09
N THR A 28 -21.96 6.63 3.09
CA THR A 28 -22.00 5.23 3.52
C THR A 28 -22.18 4.26 2.38
N ASP A 29 -22.58 4.76 1.20
CA ASP A 29 -22.83 3.91 0.04
C ASP A 29 -22.53 4.65 -1.26
N ILE A 30 -21.84 3.96 -2.15
CA ILE A 30 -21.57 4.38 -3.52
C ILE A 30 -21.47 3.16 -4.41
N ALA A 31 -22.25 3.12 -5.48
CA ALA A 31 -22.16 2.10 -6.52
C ALA A 31 -21.54 2.71 -7.77
N PHE A 32 -20.40 2.17 -8.19
CA PHE A 32 -19.76 2.57 -9.45
C PHE A 32 -20.42 1.85 -10.62
N PRO A 33 -20.73 2.57 -11.73
CA PRO A 33 -21.27 1.93 -12.92
C PRO A 33 -20.20 1.09 -13.64
N ASP A 34 -20.61 0.03 -14.34
CA ASP A 34 -19.71 -0.88 -15.06
C ASP A 34 -18.85 -0.17 -16.11
N GLY A 35 -19.34 0.95 -16.65
CA GLY A 35 -18.66 1.77 -17.66
C GLY A 35 -17.58 2.70 -17.12
N LEU A 36 -17.43 2.80 -15.78
CA LEU A 36 -16.45 3.71 -15.17
C LEU A 36 -15.02 3.28 -15.51
N LYS A 37 -14.22 4.23 -16.02
CA LYS A 37 -12.83 4.06 -16.43
C LYS A 37 -11.85 4.74 -15.51
N THR A 38 -12.24 5.90 -14.97
CA THR A 38 -11.32 6.75 -14.22
C THR A 38 -11.93 7.20 -12.90
N ILE A 39 -11.16 7.07 -11.83
CA ILE A 39 -11.39 7.76 -10.55
C ILE A 39 -10.24 8.74 -10.38
N GLY A 40 -10.53 10.03 -10.32
CA GLY A 40 -9.55 11.11 -10.26
C GLY A 40 -8.83 11.22 -8.93
N GLU A 41 -7.80 12.06 -8.90
CA GLU A 41 -7.02 12.38 -7.70
C GLU A 41 -7.93 12.92 -6.58
N TRP A 42 -7.75 12.41 -5.34
CA TRP A 42 -8.54 12.79 -4.14
C TRP A 42 -10.06 12.59 -4.30
N ALA A 43 -10.53 11.83 -5.26
CA ALA A 43 -11.95 11.81 -5.65
C ALA A 43 -12.90 11.44 -4.52
N LEU A 44 -12.51 10.54 -3.63
CA LEU A 44 -13.26 10.10 -2.45
C LEU A 44 -12.46 10.28 -1.16
N SER A 45 -11.45 11.17 -1.13
CA SER A 45 -10.69 11.42 0.09
C SER A 45 -11.60 11.87 1.23
N ASP A 46 -11.27 11.46 2.45
CA ASP A 46 -12.01 11.80 3.67
C ASP A 46 -13.51 11.40 3.65
N CYS A 47 -13.85 10.35 2.90
CA CYS A 47 -15.15 9.68 3.01
C CYS A 47 -15.14 8.76 4.25
N GLU A 48 -15.04 9.37 5.44
CA GLU A 48 -14.77 8.69 6.72
C GLU A 48 -15.79 7.59 7.08
N ALA A 49 -17.03 7.67 6.59
CA ALA A 49 -18.10 6.72 6.90
C ALA A 49 -18.23 5.58 5.88
N LEU A 50 -17.47 5.60 4.77
CA LEU A 50 -17.58 4.62 3.69
C LEU A 50 -17.00 3.26 4.11
N PRO A 51 -17.81 2.19 4.19
CA PRO A 51 -17.36 0.91 4.76
C PRO A 51 -16.68 0.00 3.72
N ALA A 52 -17.10 0.11 2.47
CA ALA A 52 -16.62 -0.78 1.40
C ALA A 52 -16.67 -0.10 0.03
N VAL A 53 -15.81 -0.54 -0.86
CA VAL A 53 -15.75 -0.12 -2.26
C VAL A 53 -15.57 -1.33 -3.15
N THR A 54 -16.38 -1.43 -4.20
CA THR A 54 -16.19 -2.40 -5.29
C THR A 54 -15.89 -1.64 -6.56
N LEU A 55 -14.67 -1.75 -7.05
CA LEU A 55 -14.25 -1.15 -8.31
C LEU A 55 -14.79 -1.98 -9.49
N PRO A 56 -15.30 -1.35 -10.55
CA PRO A 56 -15.81 -2.08 -11.71
C PRO A 56 -14.68 -2.76 -12.49
N ALA A 57 -14.98 -3.87 -13.15
CA ALA A 57 -14.00 -4.65 -13.91
C ALA A 57 -13.31 -3.87 -15.05
N GLY A 58 -13.97 -2.81 -15.53
CA GLY A 58 -13.46 -1.96 -16.61
C GLY A 58 -12.63 -0.76 -16.16
N ILE A 59 -12.34 -0.61 -14.86
CA ILE A 59 -11.55 0.53 -14.36
C ILE A 59 -10.12 0.49 -14.93
N GLU A 60 -9.63 1.62 -15.39
CA GLU A 60 -8.32 1.76 -16.03
C GLU A 60 -7.35 2.58 -15.19
N THR A 61 -7.87 3.56 -14.45
CA THR A 61 -7.04 4.49 -13.68
C THR A 61 -7.68 4.85 -12.34
N ILE A 62 -6.87 4.81 -11.28
CA ILE A 62 -7.22 5.36 -9.96
C ILE A 62 -6.16 6.40 -9.63
N GLY A 63 -6.59 7.64 -9.42
CA GLY A 63 -5.70 8.77 -9.12
C GLY A 63 -5.14 8.71 -7.71
N ASP A 64 -4.10 9.50 -7.51
CA ASP A 64 -3.41 9.61 -6.22
C ASP A 64 -4.39 10.01 -5.11
N ARG A 65 -4.23 9.40 -3.94
CA ARG A 65 -5.01 9.72 -2.73
C ARG A 65 -6.52 9.60 -2.90
N ALA A 66 -6.99 8.84 -3.91
CA ALA A 66 -8.43 8.79 -4.22
C ALA A 66 -9.29 8.30 -3.05
N PHE A 67 -8.75 7.45 -2.17
CA PHE A 67 -9.44 6.97 -0.96
C PHE A 67 -8.77 7.40 0.34
N LEU A 68 -7.83 8.35 0.32
CA LEU A 68 -7.14 8.82 1.52
C LEU A 68 -8.15 9.19 2.63
N GLY A 69 -7.92 8.73 3.85
CA GLY A 69 -8.73 9.11 5.02
C GLY A 69 -10.10 8.46 5.12
N CYS A 70 -10.37 7.41 4.33
CA CYS A 70 -11.60 6.62 4.45
C CYS A 70 -11.51 5.69 5.68
N SER A 71 -11.50 6.27 6.88
CA SER A 71 -11.13 5.58 8.13
C SER A 71 -11.98 4.35 8.49
N LYS A 72 -13.20 4.24 7.95
CA LYS A 72 -14.07 3.07 8.10
C LYS A 72 -14.02 2.10 6.91
N LEU A 73 -13.22 2.38 5.88
CA LEU A 73 -13.09 1.51 4.71
C LEU A 73 -12.45 0.18 5.11
N ALA A 74 -13.27 -0.85 5.25
CA ALA A 74 -12.85 -2.17 5.70
C ALA A 74 -12.64 -3.16 4.55
N SER A 75 -13.22 -2.90 3.39
CA SER A 75 -13.16 -3.78 2.24
C SER A 75 -13.04 -3.01 0.93
N VAL A 76 -12.06 -3.39 0.12
CA VAL A 76 -11.89 -2.89 -1.25
C VAL A 76 -11.74 -4.08 -2.19
N THR A 77 -12.60 -4.15 -3.20
CA THR A 77 -12.46 -5.12 -4.29
C THR A 77 -11.79 -4.44 -5.46
N VAL A 78 -10.58 -4.88 -5.77
CA VAL A 78 -9.77 -4.39 -6.90
C VAL A 78 -9.81 -5.43 -8.02
N PRO A 79 -10.28 -5.09 -9.22
CA PRO A 79 -10.36 -6.04 -10.32
C PRO A 79 -8.98 -6.32 -10.93
N GLU A 80 -8.87 -7.45 -11.63
CA GLU A 80 -7.70 -7.73 -12.47
C GLU A 80 -7.58 -6.71 -13.62
N GLY A 81 -6.36 -6.52 -14.13
CA GLY A 81 -6.04 -5.63 -15.25
C GLY A 81 -5.32 -4.36 -14.83
N LEU A 82 -5.46 -3.91 -13.59
CA LEU A 82 -4.66 -2.80 -13.07
C LEU A 82 -3.22 -3.26 -12.83
N THR A 83 -2.26 -2.51 -13.36
CA THR A 83 -0.81 -2.78 -13.19
C THR A 83 -0.19 -1.99 -12.04
N HIS A 84 -0.87 -0.95 -11.58
CA HIS A 84 -0.54 -0.11 -10.44
C HIS A 84 -1.80 0.59 -9.91
N LEU A 85 -1.71 1.18 -8.72
CA LEU A 85 -2.76 1.97 -8.09
C LEU A 85 -2.21 3.40 -7.87
N GLY A 86 -3.05 4.35 -7.47
CA GLY A 86 -2.57 5.71 -7.17
C GLY A 86 -1.64 5.77 -5.95
N THR A 87 -0.72 6.74 -5.95
CA THR A 87 0.15 6.98 -4.80
C THR A 87 -0.65 7.41 -3.57
N TYR A 88 -0.24 6.98 -2.39
CA TYR A 88 -0.88 7.28 -1.10
C TYR A 88 -2.39 6.97 -1.09
N LEU A 89 -2.79 5.93 -1.82
CA LEU A 89 -4.21 5.62 -2.09
C LEU A 89 -5.02 5.36 -0.82
N PHE A 90 -4.47 4.57 0.13
CA PHE A 90 -5.17 4.13 1.35
C PHE A 90 -4.59 4.72 2.64
N VAL A 91 -4.04 5.94 2.56
CA VAL A 91 -3.49 6.62 3.75
C VAL A 91 -4.57 6.86 4.79
N GLY A 92 -4.35 6.41 6.00
CA GLY A 92 -5.27 6.63 7.13
C GLY A 92 -6.46 5.68 7.20
N ASP A 93 -6.55 4.70 6.30
CA ASP A 93 -7.65 3.73 6.25
C ASP A 93 -7.46 2.64 7.31
N GLN A 94 -7.76 3.00 8.57
CA GLN A 94 -7.45 2.16 9.73
C GLN A 94 -8.31 0.89 9.81
N ALA A 95 -9.48 0.88 9.18
CA ALA A 95 -10.35 -0.30 9.15
C ALA A 95 -9.91 -1.35 8.11
N LEU A 96 -9.09 -0.97 7.12
CA LEU A 96 -8.62 -1.87 6.05
C LEU A 96 -7.53 -2.80 6.59
N LYS A 97 -7.92 -4.01 6.98
CA LYS A 97 -7.01 -5.00 7.60
C LYS A 97 -6.36 -5.96 6.61
N ASN A 98 -7.02 -6.18 5.50
CA ASN A 98 -6.51 -7.01 4.41
C ASN A 98 -7.07 -6.51 3.08
N ILE A 99 -6.38 -6.82 2.01
CA ILE A 99 -6.79 -6.54 0.64
C ILE A 99 -6.21 -7.61 -0.27
N THR A 100 -6.99 -8.01 -1.27
CA THR A 100 -6.49 -8.83 -2.38
C THR A 100 -6.04 -7.91 -3.49
N LEU A 101 -4.75 -7.95 -3.81
CA LEU A 101 -4.16 -7.21 -4.92
C LEU A 101 -4.25 -8.05 -6.20
N PRO A 102 -4.56 -7.44 -7.35
CA PRO A 102 -4.66 -8.15 -8.63
C PRO A 102 -3.30 -8.69 -9.07
N GLN A 103 -3.29 -9.87 -9.70
CA GLN A 103 -2.05 -10.51 -10.17
C GLN A 103 -1.39 -9.76 -11.33
N SER A 104 -2.12 -8.86 -11.97
CA SER A 104 -1.62 -7.96 -13.01
C SER A 104 -0.69 -6.85 -12.50
N MET A 105 -0.60 -6.61 -11.18
CA MET A 105 0.24 -5.54 -10.63
C MET A 105 1.73 -5.80 -10.89
N THR A 106 2.43 -4.74 -11.28
CA THR A 106 3.89 -4.75 -11.53
C THR A 106 4.66 -3.91 -10.53
N MET A 107 3.97 -3.07 -9.76
CA MET A 107 4.55 -2.26 -8.68
C MET A 107 3.55 -2.02 -7.56
N LEU A 108 4.05 -1.77 -6.37
CA LEU A 108 3.30 -1.11 -5.29
C LEU A 108 3.72 0.36 -5.28
N ASP A 109 2.76 1.24 -5.45
CA ASP A 109 3.00 2.68 -5.57
C ASP A 109 3.49 3.30 -4.26
N ASP A 110 4.06 4.51 -4.33
CA ASP A 110 4.54 5.24 -3.17
C ASP A 110 3.40 5.46 -2.16
N GLY A 111 3.66 5.14 -0.90
CA GLY A 111 2.73 5.32 0.20
C GLY A 111 1.42 4.55 0.09
N LEU A 112 1.33 3.51 -0.75
CA LEU A 112 0.06 2.80 -1.02
C LEU A 112 -0.71 2.45 0.26
N PHE A 113 -0.02 1.96 1.29
CA PHE A 113 -0.56 1.61 2.61
C PHE A 113 0.06 2.43 3.75
N PHE A 114 0.51 3.66 3.45
CA PHE A 114 1.07 4.55 4.47
C PHE A 114 0.04 4.83 5.58
N SER A 115 0.42 4.61 6.83
CA SER A 115 -0.48 4.80 7.99
C SER A 115 -1.83 4.10 7.85
N CYS A 116 -1.87 2.98 7.14
CA CYS A 116 -3.06 2.15 6.92
C CYS A 116 -3.14 1.03 7.95
N GLY A 117 -4.35 0.59 8.26
CA GLY A 117 -4.58 -0.51 9.19
C GLY A 117 -4.22 -1.91 8.67
N ILE A 118 -3.66 -2.02 7.45
CA ILE A 118 -3.36 -3.30 6.79
C ILE A 118 -2.46 -4.18 7.68
N GLU A 119 -2.92 -5.38 8.00
CA GLU A 119 -2.20 -6.34 8.84
C GLU A 119 -1.60 -7.47 8.00
N THR A 120 -2.31 -7.87 6.95
CA THR A 120 -1.88 -8.91 6.03
C THR A 120 -2.13 -8.52 4.58
N VAL A 121 -1.16 -8.78 3.73
CA VAL A 121 -1.28 -8.62 2.28
C VAL A 121 -0.32 -9.56 1.58
N THR A 122 -0.77 -10.15 0.49
CA THR A 122 0.10 -10.90 -0.42
C THR A 122 0.52 -9.98 -1.55
N ILE A 123 1.83 -9.78 -1.70
CA ILE A 123 2.38 -9.05 -2.84
C ILE A 123 2.36 -9.97 -4.05
N PRO A 124 1.76 -9.60 -5.18
CA PRO A 124 1.74 -10.41 -6.40
C PRO A 124 3.15 -10.70 -6.94
N ASP A 125 3.36 -11.89 -7.50
CA ASP A 125 4.66 -12.33 -8.01
C ASP A 125 5.21 -11.47 -9.17
N GLY A 126 4.31 -10.77 -9.91
CA GLY A 126 4.65 -9.84 -10.97
C GLY A 126 5.26 -8.53 -10.50
N VAL A 127 5.20 -8.24 -9.19
CA VAL A 127 5.70 -6.97 -8.63
C VAL A 127 7.23 -6.94 -8.67
N THR A 128 7.78 -5.91 -9.31
CA THR A 128 9.23 -5.66 -9.40
C THR A 128 9.70 -4.50 -8.53
N THR A 129 8.79 -3.64 -8.12
CA THR A 129 9.10 -2.43 -7.33
C THR A 129 8.11 -2.29 -6.16
N ILE A 130 8.66 -2.07 -4.97
CA ILE A 130 7.93 -1.58 -3.80
C ILE A 130 8.30 -0.11 -3.63
N GLY A 131 7.32 0.77 -3.74
CA GLY A 131 7.50 2.22 -3.72
C GLY A 131 7.97 2.76 -2.38
N LYS A 132 8.31 4.04 -2.37
CA LYS A 132 8.69 4.78 -1.16
C LYS A 132 7.51 4.75 -0.17
N GLU A 133 7.81 4.50 1.11
CA GLU A 133 6.81 4.52 2.19
C GLU A 133 5.60 3.57 1.97
N ALA A 134 5.69 2.60 1.05
CA ALA A 134 4.53 1.79 0.65
C ALA A 134 3.81 1.11 1.82
N PHE A 135 4.53 0.71 2.88
CA PHE A 135 4.00 0.13 4.11
C PHE A 135 4.43 0.92 5.37
N ALA A 136 4.88 2.15 5.21
CA ALA A 136 5.35 2.90 6.37
C ALA A 136 4.20 3.18 7.36
N VAL A 137 4.48 3.02 8.64
CA VAL A 137 3.51 3.22 9.74
C VAL A 137 2.24 2.35 9.60
N SER A 138 2.31 1.27 8.83
CA SER A 138 1.19 0.34 8.63
C SER A 138 1.10 -0.71 9.74
N GLY A 139 -0.06 -1.37 9.83
CA GLY A 139 -0.31 -2.47 10.76
C GLY A 139 0.35 -3.80 10.38
N VAL A 140 1.10 -3.88 9.27
CA VAL A 140 1.64 -5.15 8.75
C VAL A 140 2.58 -5.80 9.76
N THR A 141 2.28 -7.07 10.11
CA THR A 141 3.04 -7.85 11.10
C THR A 141 4.00 -8.86 10.48
N GLY A 142 3.75 -9.25 9.25
CA GLY A 142 4.58 -10.15 8.46
C GLY A 142 4.33 -9.95 6.97
N ILE A 143 5.37 -10.04 6.18
CA ILE A 143 5.30 -9.89 4.73
C ILE A 143 6.36 -10.76 4.05
N THR A 144 5.98 -11.37 2.94
CA THR A 144 6.93 -12.02 2.05
C THR A 144 7.19 -11.11 0.86
N ILE A 145 8.45 -10.77 0.64
CA ILE A 145 8.88 -10.02 -0.55
C ILE A 145 9.10 -11.03 -1.70
N PRO A 146 8.33 -10.97 -2.79
CA PRO A 146 8.48 -11.90 -3.91
C PRO A 146 9.86 -11.82 -4.57
N ALA A 147 10.29 -12.93 -5.17
CA ALA A 147 11.56 -13.01 -5.88
C ALA A 147 11.63 -12.10 -7.14
N GLY A 148 10.49 -11.61 -7.63
CA GLY A 148 10.44 -10.62 -8.71
C GLY A 148 10.90 -9.22 -8.31
N VAL A 149 10.86 -8.90 -7.01
CA VAL A 149 11.17 -7.55 -6.51
C VAL A 149 12.67 -7.27 -6.64
N THR A 150 13.00 -6.19 -7.35
CA THR A 150 14.38 -5.72 -7.56
C THR A 150 14.65 -4.36 -6.94
N THR A 151 13.60 -3.58 -6.67
CA THR A 151 13.70 -2.23 -6.12
C THR A 151 12.76 -2.06 -4.94
N VAL A 152 13.28 -1.51 -3.84
CA VAL A 152 12.50 -1.12 -2.66
C VAL A 152 12.86 0.32 -2.31
N GLY A 153 11.85 1.18 -2.25
CA GLY A 153 12.01 2.62 -2.03
C GLY A 153 12.37 2.99 -0.60
N ASP A 154 12.67 4.28 -0.40
CA ASP A 154 12.99 4.84 0.90
C ASP A 154 11.84 4.62 1.90
N GLU A 155 12.19 4.24 3.12
CA GLU A 155 11.23 4.07 4.24
C GLU A 155 10.07 3.11 3.94
N ALA A 156 10.21 2.19 2.95
CA ALA A 156 9.11 1.36 2.47
C ALA A 156 8.37 0.59 3.57
N PHE A 157 9.03 0.23 4.66
CA PHE A 157 8.45 -0.47 5.82
C PHE A 157 8.66 0.27 7.14
N ALA A 158 9.12 1.54 7.11
CA ALA A 158 9.47 2.26 8.32
C ALA A 158 8.28 2.38 9.29
N GLY A 159 8.51 2.11 10.57
CA GLY A 159 7.48 2.21 11.61
C GLY A 159 6.36 1.18 11.50
N SER A 160 6.48 0.17 10.64
CA SER A 160 5.52 -0.94 10.57
C SER A 160 5.66 -1.89 11.77
N HIS A 161 4.65 -2.75 11.96
CA HIS A 161 4.60 -3.73 13.05
C HIS A 161 5.24 -5.09 12.70
N LEU A 162 6.12 -5.13 11.70
CA LEU A 162 6.84 -6.35 11.32
C LEU A 162 7.55 -6.98 12.51
N THR A 163 7.37 -8.28 12.70
CA THR A 163 8.04 -9.05 13.76
C THR A 163 9.29 -9.77 13.27
N SER A 164 9.32 -10.10 11.99
CA SER A 164 10.45 -10.70 11.29
C SER A 164 10.46 -10.30 9.82
N ILE A 165 11.63 -10.33 9.20
CA ILE A 165 11.77 -10.08 7.75
C ILE A 165 12.89 -10.91 7.15
N THR A 166 12.67 -11.41 5.94
CA THR A 166 13.70 -11.94 5.07
C THR A 166 13.81 -11.06 3.83
N VAL A 167 14.98 -10.48 3.62
CA VAL A 167 15.29 -9.65 2.47
C VAL A 167 15.92 -10.53 1.39
N PRO A 168 15.27 -10.71 0.22
CA PRO A 168 15.75 -11.61 -0.83
C PRO A 168 16.95 -11.04 -1.60
N THR A 169 17.75 -11.92 -2.18
CA THR A 169 18.94 -11.57 -2.99
C THR A 169 18.63 -10.83 -4.28
N THR A 170 17.38 -10.84 -4.70
CA THR A 170 16.94 -10.22 -5.96
C THR A 170 16.91 -8.71 -5.90
N ILE A 171 16.83 -8.13 -4.70
CA ILE A 171 16.80 -6.67 -4.55
C ILE A 171 18.17 -6.10 -4.92
N ARG A 172 18.17 -5.20 -5.89
CA ARG A 172 19.35 -4.49 -6.41
C ARG A 172 19.47 -3.09 -5.86
N THR A 173 18.30 -2.47 -5.60
CA THR A 173 18.21 -1.10 -5.11
C THR A 173 17.47 -1.08 -3.80
N PHE A 174 18.19 -0.64 -2.75
CA PHE A 174 17.62 -0.41 -1.42
C PHE A 174 17.47 1.07 -1.16
N GLY A 175 16.28 1.49 -0.78
CA GLY A 175 16.02 2.81 -0.22
C GLY A 175 16.65 2.98 1.18
N LYS A 176 16.77 4.22 1.62
CA LYS A 176 17.24 4.56 2.98
C LYS A 176 16.17 4.23 4.02
N ASN A 177 16.60 3.96 5.26
CA ASN A 177 15.72 3.78 6.40
C ASN A 177 14.65 2.69 6.23
N LEU A 178 14.95 1.64 5.48
CA LEU A 178 13.97 0.66 4.97
C LEU A 178 13.04 0.11 6.06
N PHE A 179 13.59 -0.26 7.21
CA PHE A 179 12.86 -0.77 8.39
C PHE A 179 13.02 0.14 9.61
N LYS A 180 13.34 1.43 9.41
CA LYS A 180 13.51 2.38 10.51
C LYS A 180 12.30 2.34 11.45
N ALA A 181 12.57 2.34 12.76
CA ALA A 181 11.55 2.35 13.81
C ALA A 181 10.54 1.18 13.76
N CYS A 182 10.86 0.07 13.10
CA CYS A 182 10.09 -1.18 13.25
C CYS A 182 10.33 -1.75 14.66
N ARG A 183 9.59 -1.24 15.63
CA ARG A 183 9.84 -1.54 17.05
C ARG A 183 9.49 -2.96 17.47
N ASP A 184 8.66 -3.65 16.69
CA ASP A 184 8.26 -5.03 16.94
C ASP A 184 9.19 -6.05 16.25
N LEU A 185 10.11 -5.56 15.38
CA LEU A 185 11.05 -6.40 14.63
C LEU A 185 12.06 -7.04 15.57
N ARG A 186 12.08 -8.38 15.59
CA ARG A 186 12.97 -9.20 16.44
C ARG A 186 14.07 -9.85 15.65
N THR A 187 13.77 -10.29 14.43
CA THR A 187 14.72 -11.02 13.58
C THR A 187 14.72 -10.47 12.17
N ALA A 188 15.90 -10.32 11.59
CA ALA A 188 16.07 -9.93 10.19
C ALA A 188 17.11 -10.83 9.51
N VAL A 189 16.78 -11.34 8.34
CA VAL A 189 17.69 -12.14 7.52
C VAL A 189 17.93 -11.41 6.20
N LEU A 190 19.18 -11.07 5.92
CA LEU A 190 19.62 -10.62 4.61
C LEU A 190 20.21 -11.84 3.87
N ALA A 191 19.57 -12.23 2.77
CA ALA A 191 19.95 -13.43 2.05
C ALA A 191 21.34 -13.31 1.41
N GLU A 192 22.03 -14.45 1.22
CA GLU A 192 23.33 -14.49 0.56
C GLU A 192 23.27 -13.85 -0.83
N GLY A 193 24.32 -13.11 -1.21
CA GLY A 193 24.37 -12.33 -2.45
C GLY A 193 24.05 -10.84 -2.30
N ILE A 194 23.50 -10.42 -1.14
CA ILE A 194 23.40 -8.99 -0.79
C ILE A 194 24.81 -8.50 -0.44
N THR A 195 25.26 -7.41 -1.09
CA THR A 195 26.62 -6.87 -0.96
C THR A 195 26.69 -5.58 -0.15
N ARG A 196 25.55 -4.96 0.18
CA ARG A 196 25.49 -3.72 0.97
C ARG A 196 24.22 -3.63 1.78
N VAL A 197 24.29 -2.95 2.90
CA VAL A 197 23.15 -2.53 3.72
C VAL A 197 22.90 -1.04 3.48
N SER A 198 21.65 -0.65 3.32
CA SER A 198 21.32 0.77 3.09
C SER A 198 21.43 1.60 4.36
N ASP A 199 21.57 2.94 4.17
CA ASP A 199 21.67 3.90 5.27
C ASP A 199 20.46 3.77 6.20
N GLY A 200 20.70 3.59 7.49
CA GLY A 200 19.66 3.54 8.51
C GLY A 200 18.69 2.37 8.41
N MET A 201 19.03 1.29 7.68
CA MET A 201 18.12 0.17 7.39
C MET A 201 17.32 -0.30 8.62
N PHE A 202 17.98 -0.46 9.77
CA PHE A 202 17.35 -0.91 11.03
C PHE A 202 17.42 0.16 12.13
N ARG A 203 17.54 1.43 11.76
CA ARG A 203 17.60 2.52 12.73
C ARG A 203 16.36 2.50 13.63
N ASP A 204 16.56 2.66 14.93
CA ASP A 204 15.49 2.70 15.94
C ASP A 204 14.63 1.41 16.04
N CYS A 205 15.12 0.27 15.55
CA CYS A 205 14.51 -1.05 15.77
C CYS A 205 14.87 -1.57 17.17
N THR A 206 14.22 -1.05 18.18
CA THR A 206 14.64 -1.21 19.59
C THR A 206 14.54 -2.64 20.13
N ASN A 207 13.76 -3.52 19.50
CA ASN A 207 13.59 -4.93 19.90
C ASN A 207 14.32 -5.91 18.96
N LEU A 208 15.10 -5.40 17.99
CA LEU A 208 15.84 -6.25 17.06
C LEU A 208 16.97 -6.96 17.81
N ALA A 209 16.83 -8.28 17.96
CA ALA A 209 17.76 -9.13 18.70
C ALA A 209 18.74 -9.88 17.79
N ASP A 210 18.25 -10.36 16.63
CA ASP A 210 19.02 -11.20 15.74
C ASP A 210 19.01 -10.64 14.31
N VAL A 211 20.21 -10.44 13.76
CA VAL A 211 20.40 -10.06 12.35
C VAL A 211 21.35 -11.05 11.69
N THR A 212 20.84 -11.83 10.76
CA THR A 212 21.69 -12.68 9.91
C THR A 212 22.15 -11.86 8.72
N LEU A 213 23.44 -11.64 8.62
CA LEU A 213 24.09 -10.93 7.52
C LEU A 213 24.73 -11.94 6.56
N PRO A 214 24.69 -11.69 5.23
CA PRO A 214 25.36 -12.56 4.27
C PRO A 214 26.89 -12.40 4.32
N GLN A 215 27.60 -13.47 3.97
CA GLN A 215 29.08 -13.41 3.86
C GLN A 215 29.56 -12.56 2.68
N THR A 216 28.65 -12.22 1.77
CA THR A 216 28.90 -11.41 0.58
C THR A 216 28.96 -9.90 0.83
N LEU A 217 28.70 -9.43 2.07
CA LEU A 217 28.80 -8.01 2.40
C LEU A 217 30.24 -7.51 2.20
N THR A 218 30.35 -6.38 1.49
CA THR A 218 31.60 -5.66 1.32
C THR A 218 31.59 -4.39 2.16
N ALA A 219 32.76 -4.03 2.71
CA ALA A 219 32.92 -2.84 3.52
C ALA A 219 32.78 -1.54 2.66
#